data_ad7879e2041d923e4ba413436d1db69d
#
_entry.id   ad7879e2041d923e4ba413436d1db69d
#
_cell.length_a   1.000
_cell.length_b   1.000
_cell.length_c   1.000
_cell.angle_alpha   90.00
_cell.angle_beta   90.00
_cell.angle_gamma   90.00
#
_symmetry.space_group_name_H-M   'P 1'
#
loop_
_entity.id
_entity.type
_entity.pdbx_description
1 polymer ?
#
loop_
_entity_poly.entity_id
_entity_poly.type
_entity_poly.pdbx_seq_one_letter_code
_entity_poly.pdbx_strand_id
1 'polypeptide(L)'
;VLVVDDHPLLGTAVSMELQARGNVACQIVHTGEEAVATYVAADQSETAADAFDLVLSDMDLDEAPGSQAMSGIDVTRKLLEYDGDAKVVILTASHDRGHIVQANKAGAVGYITKDSIGDGQSLTTSVLRALRGERVYTAEIASVLIADSHGESAGPNLTDRELQVLQLIAQGLQFKEIASKLLLSTPTVRDYARSLFAKLDVNDRAGAVAVGFQTGLLT
;
A
#
# COMPACT_ATOMS: atom_id res chain seq x y z
N VAL A 1 6.61 15.70 9.43
CA VAL A 1 6.12 14.52 8.69
C VAL A 1 7.17 13.42 8.75
N LEU A 2 6.75 12.20 9.05
CA LEU A 2 7.58 11.00 8.93
C LEU A 2 7.35 10.38 7.54
N VAL A 3 8.41 10.24 6.75
CA VAL A 3 8.38 9.61 5.42
C VAL A 3 8.98 8.22 5.56
N VAL A 4 8.23 7.19 5.16
CA VAL A 4 8.61 5.78 5.24
C VAL A 4 8.71 5.24 3.82
N ASP A 5 9.92 5.00 3.34
CA ASP A 5 10.16 4.50 1.97
C ASP A 5 11.50 3.74 1.94
N ASP A 6 11.48 2.49 1.52
CA ASP A 6 12.67 1.63 1.39
C ASP A 6 13.60 2.05 0.26
N HIS A 7 13.12 2.93 -0.64
CA HIS A 7 13.90 3.54 -1.71
C HIS A 7 14.47 4.91 -1.30
N PRO A 8 15.75 5.02 -0.91
CA PRO A 8 16.31 6.25 -0.35
C PRO A 8 16.19 7.47 -1.26
N LEU A 9 16.30 7.27 -2.57
CA LEU A 9 16.18 8.36 -3.56
C LEU A 9 14.75 8.91 -3.60
N LEU A 10 13.75 8.07 -3.49
CA LEU A 10 12.35 8.47 -3.55
C LEU A 10 11.95 9.20 -2.27
N GLY A 11 12.29 8.66 -1.09
CA GLY A 11 12.07 9.33 0.19
C GLY A 11 12.73 10.71 0.23
N THR A 12 13.95 10.82 -0.32
CA THR A 12 14.65 12.11 -0.43
C THR A 12 13.90 13.07 -1.36
N ALA A 13 13.46 12.62 -2.53
CA ALA A 13 12.71 13.46 -3.49
C ALA A 13 11.41 13.98 -2.88
N VAL A 14 10.64 13.12 -2.20
CA VAL A 14 9.42 13.48 -1.47
C VAL A 14 9.72 14.53 -0.40
N SER A 15 10.73 14.31 0.43
CA SER A 15 11.13 15.25 1.49
C SER A 15 11.51 16.61 0.93
N MET A 16 12.32 16.64 -0.13
CA MET A 16 12.74 17.89 -0.79
C MET A 16 11.55 18.65 -1.39
N GLU A 17 10.59 17.95 -2.01
CA GLU A 17 9.39 18.56 -2.58
C GLU A 17 8.52 19.18 -1.48
N LEU A 18 8.26 18.44 -0.40
CA LEU A 18 7.46 18.91 0.72
C LEU A 18 8.11 20.10 1.44
N GLN A 19 9.42 20.09 1.61
CA GLN A 19 10.15 21.19 2.20
C GLN A 19 10.16 22.43 1.30
N ALA A 20 10.46 22.26 0.02
CA ALA A 20 10.58 23.38 -0.92
C ALA A 20 9.24 24.08 -1.20
N ARG A 21 8.14 23.34 -1.25
CA ARG A 21 6.81 23.83 -1.67
C ARG A 21 5.82 24.01 -0.53
N GLY A 22 5.95 23.18 0.52
CA GLY A 22 5.03 23.14 1.66
C GLY A 22 5.62 23.69 2.94
N ASN A 23 6.93 23.98 2.98
CA ASN A 23 7.68 24.31 4.20
C ASN A 23 7.45 23.24 5.31
N VAL A 24 7.37 21.97 4.92
CA VAL A 24 7.11 20.83 5.79
C VAL A 24 8.44 20.16 6.14
N ALA A 25 8.76 20.10 7.43
CA ALA A 25 9.91 19.34 7.92
C ALA A 25 9.64 17.84 7.80
N CYS A 26 10.61 17.09 7.26
CA CYS A 26 10.50 15.65 7.08
C CYS A 26 11.65 14.92 7.75
N GLN A 27 11.33 13.79 8.36
CA GLN A 27 12.30 12.77 8.74
C GLN A 27 12.02 11.54 7.86
N ILE A 28 13.08 10.88 7.38
CA ILE A 28 12.97 9.70 6.49
C ILE A 28 13.43 8.48 7.27
N VAL A 29 12.70 7.39 7.14
CA VAL A 29 13.04 6.06 7.62
C VAL A 29 12.79 5.03 6.52
N HIS A 30 13.45 3.88 6.59
CA HIS A 30 13.50 2.97 5.46
C HIS A 30 12.78 1.63 5.70
N THR A 31 12.31 1.36 6.91
CA THR A 31 11.56 0.15 7.24
C THR A 31 10.32 0.46 8.07
N GLY A 32 9.34 -0.44 8.04
CA GLY A 32 8.12 -0.29 8.82
C GLY A 32 8.38 -0.35 10.33
N GLU A 33 9.31 -1.21 10.78
CA GLU A 33 9.70 -1.29 12.19
C GLU A 33 10.35 0.02 12.67
N GLU A 34 11.25 0.57 11.86
CA GLU A 34 11.89 1.85 12.16
C GLU A 34 10.85 2.97 12.24
N ALA A 35 9.86 2.96 11.34
CA ALA A 35 8.78 3.95 11.33
C ALA A 35 7.97 3.93 12.63
N VAL A 36 7.55 2.74 13.07
CA VAL A 36 6.80 2.59 14.33
C VAL A 36 7.66 3.00 15.52
N ALA A 37 8.91 2.54 15.59
CA ALA A 37 9.82 2.89 16.69
C ALA A 37 10.09 4.40 16.75
N THR A 38 10.32 5.04 15.60
CA THR A 38 10.58 6.49 15.49
C THR A 38 9.35 7.30 15.89
N TYR A 39 8.15 6.90 15.45
CA TYR A 39 6.90 7.58 15.80
C TYR A 39 6.66 7.52 17.31
N VAL A 40 6.76 6.35 17.92
CA VAL A 40 6.55 6.14 19.34
C VAL A 40 7.60 6.92 20.18
N ALA A 41 8.87 6.91 19.77
CA ALA A 41 9.91 7.65 20.47
C ALA A 41 9.69 9.18 20.41
N ALA A 42 9.20 9.67 19.29
CA ALA A 42 8.90 11.09 19.11
C ALA A 42 7.68 11.53 19.95
N ASP A 43 6.65 10.70 20.02
CA ASP A 43 5.46 10.97 20.84
C ASP A 43 5.76 10.94 22.35
N GLN A 44 6.70 10.11 22.78
CA GLN A 44 7.15 10.02 24.18
C GLN A 44 8.17 11.10 24.56
N SER A 45 8.60 11.92 23.61
CA SER A 45 9.52 13.03 23.88
C SER A 45 8.83 14.10 24.74
N GLU A 46 9.60 14.67 25.67
CA GLU A 46 9.12 15.81 26.49
C GLU A 46 8.89 17.09 25.65
N THR A 47 9.33 17.08 24.41
CA THR A 47 9.25 18.22 23.49
C THR A 47 8.15 17.97 22.46
N ALA A 48 7.03 18.66 22.57
CA ALA A 48 5.93 18.59 21.58
C ALA A 48 6.38 18.92 20.14
N ALA A 49 7.55 19.52 19.97
CA ALA A 49 8.14 19.79 18.66
C ALA A 49 8.68 18.54 17.94
N ASP A 50 8.85 17.42 18.64
CA ASP A 50 9.40 16.18 18.08
C ASP A 50 8.29 15.27 17.52
N ALA A 51 7.03 15.48 17.91
CA ALA A 51 5.90 14.67 17.47
C ALA A 51 5.64 14.84 15.95
N PHE A 52 5.21 13.75 15.31
CA PHE A 52 4.86 13.75 13.90
C PHE A 52 3.36 14.03 13.70
N ASP A 53 3.06 15.07 12.93
CA ASP A 53 1.65 15.41 12.57
C ASP A 53 1.07 14.49 11.50
N LEU A 54 1.91 13.80 10.73
CA LEU A 54 1.54 12.93 9.62
C LEU A 54 2.65 11.90 9.36
N VAL A 55 2.24 10.70 8.99
CA VAL A 55 3.11 9.66 8.41
C VAL A 55 2.74 9.48 6.94
N LEU A 56 3.72 9.58 6.06
CA LEU A 56 3.60 9.27 4.64
C LEU A 56 4.36 7.98 4.38
N SER A 57 3.64 6.88 4.20
CA SER A 57 4.22 5.55 4.10
C SER A 57 4.07 4.96 2.71
N ASP A 58 5.17 4.46 2.15
CA ASP A 58 5.07 3.56 1.01
C ASP A 58 4.18 2.36 1.36
N MET A 59 3.44 1.90 0.35
CA MET A 59 2.63 0.68 0.44
C MET A 59 3.50 -0.56 0.55
N ASP A 60 4.49 -0.68 -0.34
CA ASP A 60 5.35 -1.83 -0.52
C ASP A 60 6.72 -1.50 0.07
N LEU A 61 6.96 -1.92 1.32
CA LEU A 61 8.26 -1.78 1.97
C LEU A 61 9.00 -3.11 1.87
N ASP A 62 10.17 -3.09 1.23
CA ASP A 62 11.01 -4.27 1.10
C ASP A 62 11.57 -4.73 2.45
N GLU A 63 11.79 -6.03 2.57
CA GLU A 63 12.36 -6.63 3.77
C GLU A 63 13.83 -6.25 3.93
N ALA A 64 14.18 -5.64 5.06
CA ALA A 64 15.58 -5.67 5.48
C ALA A 64 15.97 -7.14 5.78
N PRO A 65 17.18 -7.59 5.42
CA PRO A 65 17.61 -8.96 5.70
C PRO A 65 17.45 -9.31 7.18
N GLY A 66 16.51 -10.23 7.51
CA GLY A 66 16.25 -10.71 8.86
C GLY A 66 15.10 -10.05 9.62
N SER A 67 14.35 -9.12 9.02
CA SER A 67 13.09 -8.58 9.55
C SER A 67 11.88 -9.30 8.95
N GLN A 68 10.72 -9.23 9.61
CA GLN A 68 9.43 -9.57 8.99
C GLN A 68 9.01 -8.41 8.09
N ALA A 69 8.69 -8.70 6.82
CA ALA A 69 8.14 -7.69 5.93
C ALA A 69 6.93 -7.00 6.55
N MET A 70 6.99 -5.69 6.65
CA MET A 70 5.90 -4.88 7.14
C MET A 70 5.47 -3.92 6.03
N SER A 71 4.27 -4.12 5.49
CA SER A 71 3.69 -3.22 4.48
C SER A 71 3.28 -1.88 5.10
N GLY A 72 3.06 -0.86 4.26
CA GLY A 72 2.50 0.42 4.71
C GLY A 72 1.12 0.26 5.40
N ILE A 73 0.36 -0.77 5.04
CA ILE A 73 -0.90 -1.11 5.73
C ILE A 73 -0.62 -1.60 7.16
N ASP A 74 0.42 -2.41 7.36
CA ASP A 74 0.79 -2.90 8.69
C ASP A 74 1.35 -1.78 9.56
N VAL A 75 2.14 -0.88 8.98
CA VAL A 75 2.57 0.37 9.64
C VAL A 75 1.35 1.18 10.07
N THR A 76 0.38 1.41 9.17
CA THR A 76 -0.86 2.13 9.47
C THR A 76 -1.59 1.52 10.66
N ARG A 77 -1.77 0.19 10.64
CA ARG A 77 -2.49 -0.52 11.70
C ARG A 77 -1.80 -0.39 13.06
N LYS A 78 -0.47 -0.60 13.09
CA LYS A 78 0.32 -0.50 14.32
C LYS A 78 0.35 0.92 14.89
N LEU A 79 0.46 1.93 14.04
CA LEU A 79 0.43 3.32 14.49
C LEU A 79 -0.94 3.69 15.07
N LEU A 80 -2.04 3.28 14.44
CA LEU A 80 -3.40 3.53 14.94
C LEU A 80 -3.76 2.69 16.16
N GLU A 81 -3.15 1.52 16.35
CA GLU A 81 -3.23 0.76 17.61
C GLU A 81 -2.54 1.48 18.78
N TYR A 82 -1.44 2.20 18.49
CA TYR A 82 -0.70 2.97 19.49
C TYR A 82 -1.35 4.34 19.75
N ASP A 83 -1.67 5.06 18.69
CA ASP A 83 -2.27 6.41 18.70
C ASP A 83 -3.47 6.43 17.74
N GLY A 84 -4.68 6.39 18.28
CA GLY A 84 -5.91 6.37 17.51
C GLY A 84 -6.16 7.60 16.64
N ASP A 85 -5.43 8.69 16.88
CA ASP A 85 -5.51 9.94 16.11
C ASP A 85 -4.38 10.08 15.09
N ALA A 86 -3.48 9.09 14.97
CA ALA A 86 -2.39 9.09 14.01
C ALA A 86 -2.88 9.28 12.58
N LYS A 87 -2.31 10.22 11.86
CA LYS A 87 -2.64 10.47 10.46
C LYS A 87 -1.64 9.75 9.57
N VAL A 88 -2.11 8.74 8.86
CA VAL A 88 -1.29 7.98 7.91
C VAL A 88 -1.83 8.13 6.50
N VAL A 89 -0.97 8.54 5.57
CA VAL A 89 -1.23 8.58 4.13
C VAL A 89 -0.38 7.53 3.46
N ILE A 90 -0.99 6.69 2.65
CA ILE A 90 -0.28 5.68 1.87
C ILE A 90 0.17 6.27 0.54
N LEU A 91 1.44 6.06 0.22
CA LEU A 91 2.04 6.37 -1.06
C LEU A 91 2.25 5.06 -1.85
N THR A 92 1.82 4.99 -3.10
CA THR A 92 1.87 3.74 -3.87
C THR A 92 2.10 3.97 -5.35
N ALA A 93 2.77 3.01 -5.99
CA ALA A 93 2.86 2.94 -7.44
C ALA A 93 1.68 2.18 -8.09
N SER A 94 0.85 1.50 -7.28
CA SER A 94 -0.23 0.63 -7.75
C SER A 94 -1.61 1.27 -7.55
N HIS A 95 -2.51 1.03 -8.50
CA HIS A 95 -3.93 1.36 -8.41
C HIS A 95 -4.77 0.14 -8.00
N ASP A 96 -4.15 -0.86 -7.36
CA ASP A 96 -4.83 -2.08 -6.95
C ASP A 96 -5.97 -1.76 -5.97
N ARG A 97 -7.20 -2.12 -6.40
CA ARG A 97 -8.42 -1.90 -5.62
C ARG A 97 -8.33 -2.52 -4.22
N GLY A 98 -7.69 -3.66 -4.10
CA GLY A 98 -7.54 -4.36 -2.85
C GLY A 98 -6.69 -3.61 -1.85
N HIS A 99 -5.59 -3.10 -2.29
CA HIS A 99 -4.71 -2.29 -1.46
C HIS A 99 -5.40 -1.01 -1.00
N ILE A 100 -6.14 -0.33 -1.90
CA ILE A 100 -6.93 0.86 -1.57
C ILE A 100 -7.93 0.56 -0.45
N VAL A 101 -8.72 -0.50 -0.61
CA VAL A 101 -9.75 -0.91 0.37
C VAL A 101 -9.11 -1.32 1.68
N GLN A 102 -8.03 -2.10 1.65
CA GLN A 102 -7.33 -2.52 2.87
C GLN A 102 -6.68 -1.35 3.61
N ALA A 103 -6.06 -0.40 2.91
CA ALA A 103 -5.52 0.81 3.51
C ALA A 103 -6.61 1.66 4.18
N ASN A 104 -7.76 1.82 3.52
CA ASN A 104 -8.89 2.52 4.10
C ASN A 104 -9.46 1.80 5.35
N LYS A 105 -9.58 0.47 5.30
CA LYS A 105 -10.01 -0.36 6.45
C LYS A 105 -9.00 -0.35 7.60
N ALA A 106 -7.72 -0.20 7.30
CA ALA A 106 -6.69 -0.02 8.32
C ALA A 106 -6.73 1.37 8.98
N GLY A 107 -7.49 2.32 8.41
CA GLY A 107 -7.70 3.65 8.96
C GLY A 107 -6.85 4.75 8.32
N ALA A 108 -6.17 4.49 7.21
CA ALA A 108 -5.42 5.52 6.49
C ALA A 108 -6.33 6.72 6.16
N VAL A 109 -5.82 7.93 6.38
CA VAL A 109 -6.54 9.18 6.07
C VAL A 109 -6.40 9.61 4.62
N GLY A 110 -5.51 8.96 3.88
CA GLY A 110 -5.29 9.25 2.46
C GLY A 110 -4.54 8.16 1.73
N TYR A 111 -4.64 8.25 0.39
CA TYR A 111 -3.98 7.35 -0.54
C TYR A 111 -3.54 8.17 -1.76
N ILE A 112 -2.25 8.23 -2.02
CA ILE A 112 -1.64 9.04 -3.05
C ILE A 112 -0.83 8.13 -3.97
N THR A 113 -0.93 8.32 -5.28
CA THR A 113 -0.11 7.59 -6.24
C THR A 113 1.26 8.22 -6.38
N LYS A 114 2.29 7.39 -6.54
CA LYS A 114 3.69 7.85 -6.75
C LYS A 114 3.85 8.66 -8.05
N ASP A 115 2.95 8.51 -9.01
CA ASP A 115 2.91 9.34 -10.23
C ASP A 115 2.71 10.84 -9.93
N SER A 116 2.18 11.15 -8.73
CA SER A 116 2.02 12.53 -8.27
C SER A 116 3.33 13.18 -7.81
N ILE A 117 4.41 12.40 -7.67
CA ILE A 117 5.74 12.89 -7.28
C ILE A 117 6.37 13.54 -8.51
N GLY A 118 6.80 14.81 -8.36
CA GLY A 118 7.35 15.57 -9.48
C GLY A 118 6.29 16.39 -10.25
N ASP A 119 5.00 16.12 -10.09
CA ASP A 119 3.91 17.00 -10.55
C ASP A 119 3.81 18.31 -9.72
N GLY A 120 4.63 18.40 -8.72
CA GLY A 120 4.95 19.61 -7.95
C GLY A 120 3.80 20.25 -7.17
N GLN A 121 2.57 20.02 -7.51
CA GLN A 121 1.40 20.54 -6.78
C GLN A 121 0.54 19.45 -6.15
N SER A 122 0.49 18.28 -6.72
CA SER A 122 -0.43 17.22 -6.30
C SER A 122 -0.03 16.62 -4.95
N LEU A 123 1.24 16.18 -4.80
CA LEU A 123 1.73 15.57 -3.56
C LEU A 123 1.70 16.57 -2.40
N THR A 124 2.32 17.75 -2.56
CA THR A 124 2.38 18.76 -1.50
C THR A 124 0.99 19.23 -1.07
N THR A 125 0.10 19.49 -2.03
CA THR A 125 -1.29 19.88 -1.73
C THR A 125 -2.03 18.79 -0.96
N SER A 126 -1.85 17.55 -1.35
CA SER A 126 -2.47 16.39 -0.69
C SER A 126 -1.97 16.23 0.75
N VAL A 127 -0.67 16.33 0.97
CA VAL A 127 -0.06 16.26 2.31
C VAL A 127 -0.53 17.42 3.20
N LEU A 128 -0.57 18.65 2.68
CA LEU A 128 -1.07 19.81 3.44
C LEU A 128 -2.56 19.68 3.80
N ARG A 129 -3.36 19.05 2.97
CA ARG A 129 -4.77 18.74 3.27
C ARG A 129 -4.87 17.68 4.36
N ALA A 130 -4.07 16.61 4.26
CA ALA A 130 -4.03 15.55 5.27
C ALA A 130 -3.57 16.09 6.65
N LEU A 131 -2.60 16.99 6.68
CA LEU A 131 -2.17 17.68 7.92
C LEU A 131 -3.33 18.44 8.58
N ARG A 132 -4.23 19.03 7.80
CA ARG A 132 -5.46 19.70 8.30
C ARG A 132 -6.56 18.72 8.72
N GLY A 133 -6.32 17.42 8.63
CA GLY A 133 -7.29 16.39 8.97
C GLY A 133 -8.31 16.07 7.86
N GLU A 134 -8.07 16.55 6.63
CA GLU A 134 -8.91 16.19 5.49
C GLU A 134 -8.53 14.78 4.99
N ARG A 135 -9.52 14.01 4.54
CA ARG A 135 -9.24 12.77 3.81
C ARG A 135 -8.77 13.09 2.40
N VAL A 136 -7.75 12.38 1.94
CA VAL A 136 -7.07 12.67 0.67
C VAL A 136 -7.13 11.46 -0.24
N TYR A 137 -7.97 11.55 -1.28
CA TYR A 137 -8.14 10.53 -2.32
C TYR A 137 -8.24 11.19 -3.69
N THR A 138 -7.73 10.52 -4.72
CA THR A 138 -8.06 10.88 -6.11
C THR A 138 -9.51 10.48 -6.42
N ALA A 139 -10.07 10.98 -7.53
CA ALA A 139 -11.42 10.63 -7.94
C ALA A 139 -11.58 9.13 -8.21
N GLU A 140 -10.55 8.50 -8.77
CA GLU A 140 -10.51 7.06 -9.04
C GLU A 140 -10.56 6.26 -7.73
N ILE A 141 -9.76 6.65 -6.75
CA ILE A 141 -9.71 6.00 -5.43
C ILE A 141 -11.03 6.18 -4.69
N ALA A 142 -11.60 7.38 -4.73
CA ALA A 142 -12.91 7.65 -4.13
C ALA A 142 -14.00 6.74 -4.74
N SER A 143 -13.98 6.53 -6.07
CA SER A 143 -14.91 5.63 -6.75
C SER A 143 -14.79 4.18 -6.27
N VAL A 144 -13.56 3.69 -6.06
CA VAL A 144 -13.30 2.36 -5.51
C VAL A 144 -13.87 2.21 -4.10
N LEU A 145 -13.65 3.20 -3.23
CA LEU A 145 -14.13 3.18 -1.85
C LEU A 145 -15.67 3.27 -1.76
N ILE A 146 -16.30 4.07 -2.64
CA ILE A 146 -17.76 4.15 -2.72
C ILE A 146 -18.35 2.80 -3.15
N ALA A 147 -17.79 2.17 -4.18
CA ALA A 147 -18.23 0.86 -4.64
C ALA A 147 -18.07 -0.23 -3.53
N ASP A 148 -16.98 -0.20 -2.75
CA ASP A 148 -16.81 -1.10 -1.60
C ASP A 148 -17.87 -0.83 -0.52
N SER A 149 -18.20 0.42 -0.23
CA SER A 149 -19.20 0.81 0.77
C SER A 149 -20.63 0.40 0.42
N HIS A 150 -20.95 0.31 -0.88
CA HIS A 150 -22.25 -0.16 -1.37
C HIS A 150 -22.37 -1.68 -1.48
N GLY A 151 -21.34 -2.43 -1.09
CA GLY A 151 -21.32 -3.88 -1.20
C GLY A 151 -21.20 -4.38 -2.65
N GLU A 152 -20.86 -3.49 -3.59
CA GLU A 152 -20.62 -3.82 -5.00
C GLU A 152 -19.24 -4.44 -5.24
N SER A 153 -18.54 -4.83 -4.18
CA SER A 153 -17.33 -5.63 -4.30
C SER A 153 -17.70 -7.08 -4.66
N ALA A 154 -18.16 -7.24 -5.88
CA ALA A 154 -18.37 -8.55 -6.45
C ALA A 154 -16.99 -9.15 -6.76
N GLY A 155 -16.54 -10.05 -5.91
CA GLY A 155 -15.40 -10.91 -6.17
C GLY A 155 -14.23 -10.76 -5.20
N PRO A 156 -13.43 -11.80 -5.12
CA PRO A 156 -12.24 -11.86 -4.29
C PRO A 156 -11.22 -10.82 -4.75
N ASN A 157 -10.65 -10.13 -3.78
CA ASN A 157 -9.79 -8.96 -3.99
C ASN A 157 -8.36 -9.41 -4.32
N LEU A 158 -8.10 -9.62 -5.61
CA LEU A 158 -6.79 -10.01 -6.10
C LEU A 158 -5.95 -8.79 -6.46
N THR A 159 -4.67 -8.82 -6.14
CA THR A 159 -3.69 -7.87 -6.67
C THR A 159 -3.51 -8.06 -8.19
N ASP A 160 -2.97 -7.05 -8.89
CA ASP A 160 -2.66 -7.15 -10.31
C ASP A 160 -1.79 -8.38 -10.63
N ARG A 161 -0.81 -8.67 -9.74
CA ARG A 161 0.07 -9.83 -9.89
C ARG A 161 -0.65 -11.14 -9.66
N GLU A 162 -1.52 -11.23 -8.68
CA GLU A 162 -2.37 -12.41 -8.45
C GLU A 162 -3.36 -12.62 -9.60
N LEU A 163 -3.94 -11.54 -10.13
CA LEU A 163 -4.81 -11.60 -11.30
C LEU A 163 -4.04 -12.06 -12.55
N GLN A 164 -2.83 -11.55 -12.81
CA GLN A 164 -1.97 -12.02 -13.88
C GLN A 164 -1.63 -13.51 -13.73
N VAL A 165 -1.32 -13.93 -12.50
CA VAL A 165 -1.06 -15.36 -12.21
C VAL A 165 -2.32 -16.19 -12.44
N LEU A 166 -3.50 -15.73 -12.02
CA LEU A 166 -4.78 -16.41 -12.25
C LEU A 166 -5.08 -16.56 -13.75
N GLN A 167 -4.91 -15.50 -14.54
CA GLN A 167 -5.09 -15.51 -15.99
C GLN A 167 -4.18 -16.53 -16.68
N LEU A 168 -2.92 -16.62 -16.26
CA LEU A 168 -1.96 -17.57 -16.81
C LEU A 168 -2.24 -19.01 -16.36
N ILE A 169 -2.75 -19.18 -15.14
CA ILE A 169 -3.27 -20.47 -14.65
C ILE A 169 -4.46 -20.93 -15.52
N ALA A 170 -5.38 -20.02 -15.84
CA ALA A 170 -6.54 -20.30 -16.68
C ALA A 170 -6.13 -20.68 -18.11
N GLN A 171 -5.01 -20.15 -18.62
CA GLN A 171 -4.41 -20.57 -19.89
C GLN A 171 -3.70 -21.93 -19.83
N GLY A 172 -3.69 -22.60 -18.68
CA GLY A 172 -3.09 -23.92 -18.50
C GLY A 172 -1.59 -23.93 -18.23
N LEU A 173 -0.92 -22.76 -18.09
CA LEU A 173 0.51 -22.68 -17.88
C LEU A 173 0.93 -23.26 -16.52
N GLN A 174 2.07 -23.96 -16.47
CA GLN A 174 2.68 -24.41 -15.22
C GLN A 174 3.41 -23.26 -14.53
N PHE A 175 3.60 -23.33 -13.20
CA PHE A 175 4.25 -22.27 -12.44
C PHE A 175 5.63 -21.88 -12.96
N LYS A 176 6.39 -22.84 -13.54
CA LYS A 176 7.67 -22.55 -14.16
C LYS A 176 7.54 -21.71 -15.44
N GLU A 177 6.49 -21.95 -16.23
CA GLU A 177 6.20 -21.19 -17.45
C GLU A 177 5.69 -19.79 -17.12
N ILE A 178 4.84 -19.69 -16.08
CA ILE A 178 4.37 -18.40 -15.54
C ILE A 178 5.55 -17.57 -15.04
N ALA A 179 6.46 -18.19 -14.29
CA ALA A 179 7.67 -17.53 -13.79
C ALA A 179 8.52 -16.95 -14.94
N SER A 180 8.74 -17.75 -16.01
CA SER A 180 9.46 -17.29 -17.19
C SER A 180 8.75 -16.13 -17.89
N LYS A 181 7.41 -16.20 -18.02
CA LYS A 181 6.61 -15.19 -18.72
C LYS A 181 6.53 -13.85 -17.95
N LEU A 182 6.51 -13.91 -16.62
CA LEU A 182 6.43 -12.73 -15.76
C LEU A 182 7.79 -12.20 -15.31
N LEU A 183 8.91 -12.85 -15.74
CA LEU A 183 10.28 -12.56 -15.31
C LEU A 183 10.47 -12.66 -13.80
N LEU A 184 9.83 -13.65 -13.19
CA LEU A 184 9.85 -13.95 -11.75
C LEU A 184 10.54 -15.28 -11.46
N SER A 185 10.86 -15.55 -10.20
CA SER A 185 11.28 -16.88 -9.75
C SER A 185 10.06 -17.82 -9.59
N THR A 186 10.26 -19.13 -9.76
CA THR A 186 9.18 -20.12 -9.53
C THR A 186 8.69 -20.12 -8.08
N PRO A 187 9.52 -19.96 -7.05
CA PRO A 187 9.04 -19.77 -5.68
C PRO A 187 8.11 -18.54 -5.55
N THR A 188 8.47 -17.40 -6.09
CA THR A 188 7.66 -16.18 -6.08
C THR A 188 6.28 -16.41 -6.69
N VAL A 189 6.20 -17.10 -7.84
CA VAL A 189 4.90 -17.44 -8.47
C VAL A 189 4.08 -18.38 -7.58
N ARG A 190 4.72 -19.30 -6.87
CA ARG A 190 4.01 -20.16 -5.91
C ARG A 190 3.44 -19.40 -4.73
N ASP A 191 4.13 -18.37 -4.27
CA ASP A 191 3.66 -17.52 -3.18
C ASP A 191 2.47 -16.66 -3.63
N TYR A 192 2.52 -16.08 -4.83
CA TYR A 192 1.35 -15.43 -5.43
C TYR A 192 0.17 -16.40 -5.60
N ALA A 193 0.42 -17.62 -6.06
CA ALA A 193 -0.64 -18.62 -6.21
C ALA A 193 -1.24 -19.06 -4.87
N ARG A 194 -0.43 -19.16 -3.81
CA ARG A 194 -0.89 -19.48 -2.46
C ARG A 194 -1.78 -18.36 -1.91
N SER A 195 -1.34 -17.11 -2.04
CA SER A 195 -2.12 -15.94 -1.65
C SER A 195 -3.44 -15.84 -2.44
N LEU A 196 -3.37 -16.00 -3.74
CA LEU A 196 -4.50 -16.07 -4.64
C LEU A 196 -5.52 -17.15 -4.21
N PHE A 197 -5.09 -18.38 -3.94
CA PHE A 197 -5.97 -19.45 -3.53
C PHE A 197 -6.64 -19.18 -2.19
N ALA A 198 -5.91 -18.60 -1.24
CA ALA A 198 -6.47 -18.19 0.03
C ALA A 198 -7.53 -17.09 -0.12
N LYS A 199 -7.29 -16.09 -0.99
CA LYS A 199 -8.25 -15.01 -1.27
C LYS A 199 -9.51 -15.49 -2.01
N LEU A 200 -9.39 -16.54 -2.83
CA LEU A 200 -10.50 -17.16 -3.55
C LEU A 200 -11.23 -18.22 -2.72
N ASP A 201 -10.74 -18.52 -1.52
CA ASP A 201 -11.23 -19.63 -0.67
C ASP A 201 -11.24 -20.98 -1.40
N VAL A 202 -10.14 -21.29 -2.10
CA VAL A 202 -9.95 -22.52 -2.86
C VAL A 202 -8.61 -23.18 -2.53
N ASN A 203 -8.51 -24.49 -2.81
CA ASN A 203 -7.32 -25.27 -2.46
C ASN A 203 -6.46 -25.66 -3.67
N ASP A 204 -6.95 -25.42 -4.89
CA ASP A 204 -6.29 -25.85 -6.11
C ASP A 204 -6.51 -24.91 -7.30
N ARG A 205 -5.80 -25.19 -8.39
CA ARG A 205 -5.82 -24.41 -9.63
C ARG A 205 -7.18 -24.45 -10.33
N ALA A 206 -7.85 -25.60 -10.30
CA ALA A 206 -9.14 -25.77 -10.97
C ALA A 206 -10.22 -24.96 -10.24
N GLY A 207 -10.23 -25.00 -8.92
CA GLY A 207 -11.09 -24.17 -8.09
C GLY A 207 -10.85 -22.68 -8.34
N ALA A 208 -9.58 -22.24 -8.41
CA ALA A 208 -9.25 -20.86 -8.68
C ALA A 208 -9.78 -20.38 -10.05
N VAL A 209 -9.64 -21.19 -11.08
CA VAL A 209 -10.18 -20.89 -12.42
C VAL A 209 -11.70 -20.84 -12.41
N ALA A 210 -12.36 -21.81 -11.75
CA ALA A 210 -13.81 -21.84 -11.65
C ALA A 210 -14.37 -20.59 -10.95
N VAL A 211 -13.82 -20.22 -9.79
CA VAL A 211 -14.19 -18.99 -9.07
C VAL A 211 -13.88 -17.75 -9.91
N GLY A 212 -12.74 -17.73 -10.61
CA GLY A 212 -12.37 -16.62 -11.48
C GLY A 212 -13.40 -16.32 -12.58
N PHE A 213 -13.97 -17.38 -13.21
CA PHE A 213 -15.06 -17.21 -14.18
C PHE A 213 -16.39 -16.83 -13.50
N GLN A 214 -16.71 -17.41 -12.35
CA GLN A 214 -17.96 -17.09 -11.62
C GLN A 214 -18.01 -15.65 -11.13
N THR A 215 -16.86 -15.11 -10.75
CA THR A 215 -16.75 -13.73 -10.21
C THR A 215 -16.41 -12.69 -11.27
N GLY A 216 -16.27 -13.08 -12.54
CA GLY A 216 -15.93 -12.16 -13.63
C GLY A 216 -14.48 -11.68 -13.66
N LEU A 217 -13.59 -12.27 -12.86
CA LEU A 217 -12.15 -12.02 -12.88
C LEU A 217 -11.47 -12.58 -14.14
N LEU A 218 -12.09 -13.59 -14.72
CA LEU A 218 -11.72 -14.21 -16.00
C LEU A 218 -12.87 -14.06 -17.00
N THR A 219 -12.53 -13.79 -18.27
CA THR A 219 -13.46 -13.66 -19.40
C THR A 219 -13.16 -14.67 -20.48
#